data_c861ee19fc8308fae18d478a37ac23ce
#
_entry.id   c861ee19fc8308fae18d478a37ac23ce
#
_cell.length_a   1.000
_cell.length_b   1.000
_cell.length_c   1.000
_cell.angle_alpha   90.00
_cell.angle_beta   90.00
_cell.angle_gamma   90.00
#
_symmetry.space_group_name_H-M   'P 1'
#
loop_
_entity.id
_entity.type
_entity.pdbx_description
1 polymer ?
#
loop_
_entity_poly.entity_id
_entity_poly.type
_entity_poly.pdbx_seq_one_letter_code
_entity_poly.pdbx_strand_id
1 'polypeptide(L)'
;TDYKKIIEMYHSTCKSFPQVTVLSKKRKESISARLRNYTLEQIQVVFEKAEQSNFLKGNNNRNWSASFDWIMTDSNFVKILDGNYDNKSKPHENDCNIKKYEKFINNF
;
A
#
# COMPACT_ATOMS: atom_id res chain seq x y z
N THR A 1 19.64 -6.20 4.04
CA THR A 1 18.27 -5.78 3.80
C THR A 1 17.36 -6.30 4.91
N ASP A 2 16.52 -5.45 5.44
CA ASP A 2 15.70 -5.79 6.61
C ASP A 2 14.32 -6.32 6.19
N TYR A 3 14.31 -7.51 5.64
CA TYR A 3 13.08 -8.17 5.20
C TYR A 3 12.11 -8.40 6.35
N LYS A 4 12.66 -8.82 7.48
CA LYS A 4 11.85 -9.14 8.66
C LYS A 4 11.07 -7.92 9.15
N LYS A 5 11.71 -6.75 9.13
CA LYS A 5 11.08 -5.51 9.54
C LYS A 5 9.87 -5.17 8.66
N ILE A 6 10.02 -5.35 7.35
CA ILE A 6 8.92 -5.09 6.41
C ILE A 6 7.75 -6.05 6.67
N ILE A 7 8.06 -7.33 6.89
CA ILE A 7 7.03 -8.33 7.19
C ILE A 7 6.32 -7.99 8.51
N GLU A 8 7.06 -7.56 9.53
CA GLU A 8 6.48 -7.16 10.80
C GLU A 8 5.58 -5.93 10.65
N MET A 9 6.01 -4.95 9.85
CA MET A 9 5.20 -3.77 9.54
C MET A 9 3.89 -4.18 8.88
N TYR A 10 3.97 -5.09 7.91
CA TYR A 10 2.79 -5.59 7.22
C TYR A 10 1.84 -6.30 8.21
N HIS A 11 2.36 -7.19 9.03
CA HIS A 11 1.53 -7.93 10.00
C HIS A 11 0.88 -7.00 11.03
N SER A 12 1.60 -5.97 11.45
CA SER A 12 1.08 -5.01 12.45
C SER A 12 0.00 -4.12 11.87
N THR A 13 0.12 -3.77 10.60
CA THR A 13 -0.73 -2.77 9.96
C THR A 13 -1.86 -3.41 9.16
N CYS A 14 -1.55 -4.45 8.38
CA CYS A 14 -2.51 -5.06 7.45
C CYS A 14 -3.14 -6.31 8.06
N LYS A 15 -3.84 -6.14 9.17
CA LYS A 15 -4.43 -7.25 9.92
C LYS A 15 -5.60 -7.92 9.19
N SER A 16 -6.22 -7.22 8.25
CA SER A 16 -7.34 -7.74 7.46
C SER A 16 -6.90 -8.63 6.30
N PHE A 17 -5.61 -8.66 6.01
CA PHE A 17 -5.06 -9.42 4.88
C PHE A 17 -4.38 -10.71 5.36
N PRO A 18 -4.22 -11.70 4.45
CA PRO A 18 -3.51 -12.93 4.82
C PRO A 18 -2.09 -12.65 5.30
N GLN A 19 -1.66 -13.38 6.31
CA GLN A 19 -0.32 -13.24 6.85
C GLN A 19 0.71 -13.88 5.91
N VAL A 20 1.92 -13.34 5.94
CA VAL A 20 3.05 -13.91 5.22
C VAL A 20 3.69 -14.95 6.12
N THR A 21 3.63 -16.21 5.73
CA THR A 21 4.18 -17.31 6.51
C THR A 21 5.57 -17.74 6.05
N VAL A 22 5.89 -17.48 4.78
CA VAL A 22 7.17 -17.86 4.19
C VAL A 22 7.80 -16.65 3.51
N LEU A 23 9.06 -16.39 3.83
CA LEU A 23 9.83 -15.34 3.17
C LEU A 23 10.55 -15.94 1.96
N SER A 24 9.81 -16.12 0.86
CA SER A 24 10.33 -16.71 -0.37
C SER A 24 11.32 -15.78 -1.05
N LYS A 25 12.10 -16.34 -1.98
CA LYS A 25 13.04 -15.56 -2.79
C LYS A 25 12.33 -14.42 -3.53
N LYS A 26 11.16 -14.70 -4.10
CA LYS A 26 10.37 -13.71 -4.83
C LYS A 26 9.93 -12.58 -3.91
N ARG A 27 9.52 -12.89 -2.68
CA ARG A 27 9.12 -11.89 -1.70
C ARG A 27 10.32 -11.03 -1.28
N LYS A 28 11.48 -11.65 -1.08
CA LYS A 28 12.71 -10.91 -0.78
C LYS A 28 13.06 -9.94 -1.91
N GLU A 29 12.93 -10.38 -3.15
CA GLU A 29 13.18 -9.53 -4.31
C GLU A 29 12.22 -8.35 -4.37
N SER A 30 10.94 -8.58 -4.12
CA SER A 30 9.93 -7.51 -4.09
C SER A 30 10.24 -6.48 -3.00
N ILE A 31 10.56 -6.95 -1.80
CA ILE A 31 10.91 -6.08 -0.68
C ILE A 31 12.16 -5.25 -1.02
N SER A 32 13.20 -5.89 -1.54
CA SER A 32 14.43 -5.20 -1.93
C SER A 32 14.18 -4.13 -2.97
N ALA A 33 13.34 -4.43 -3.96
CA ALA A 33 13.01 -3.49 -5.03
C ALA A 33 12.27 -2.27 -4.46
N ARG A 34 11.32 -2.48 -3.56
CA ARG A 34 10.59 -1.36 -2.95
C ARG A 34 11.51 -0.54 -2.07
N LEU A 35 12.40 -1.16 -1.31
CA LEU A 35 13.34 -0.45 -0.44
C LEU A 35 14.36 0.39 -1.20
N ARG A 36 14.68 0.03 -2.45
CA ARG A 36 15.57 0.81 -3.28
C ARG A 36 14.93 2.11 -3.77
N ASN A 37 13.62 2.11 -3.92
CA ASN A 37 12.91 3.24 -4.52
C ASN A 37 12.06 4.04 -3.54
N TYR A 38 11.80 3.51 -2.36
CA TYR A 38 10.89 4.13 -1.39
C TYR A 38 11.46 4.06 0.01
N THR A 39 11.06 5.02 0.84
CA THR A 39 11.46 5.04 2.26
C THR A 39 10.59 4.10 3.07
N LEU A 40 11.03 3.79 4.30
CA LEU A 40 10.22 2.99 5.22
C LEU A 40 8.89 3.67 5.52
N GLU A 41 8.89 5.01 5.64
CA GLU A 41 7.66 5.77 5.88
C GLU A 41 6.68 5.60 4.71
N GLN A 42 7.17 5.63 3.48
CA GLN A 42 6.31 5.45 2.31
C GLN A 42 5.73 4.04 2.27
N ILE A 43 6.52 3.03 2.61
CA ILE A 43 6.05 1.65 2.67
C ILE A 43 4.97 1.52 3.74
N GLN A 44 5.19 2.13 4.90
CA GLN A 44 4.20 2.12 5.98
C GLN A 44 2.90 2.79 5.55
N VAL A 45 2.99 3.92 4.85
CA VAL A 45 1.81 4.63 4.31
C VAL A 45 1.04 3.73 3.35
N VAL A 46 1.74 2.99 2.48
CA VAL A 46 1.08 2.06 1.56
C VAL A 46 0.33 0.97 2.32
N PHE A 47 0.94 0.40 3.36
CA PHE A 47 0.27 -0.60 4.19
C PHE A 47 -0.96 -0.03 4.89
N GLU A 48 -0.85 1.18 5.44
CA GLU A 48 -1.97 1.85 6.09
C GLU A 48 -3.11 2.14 5.12
N LYS A 49 -2.78 2.65 3.95
CA LYS A 49 -3.78 2.92 2.90
C LYS A 49 -4.46 1.62 2.44
N ALA A 50 -3.69 0.55 2.30
CA ALA A 50 -4.24 -0.75 1.93
C ALA A 50 -5.23 -1.24 2.97
N GLU A 51 -4.86 -1.18 4.25
CA GLU A 51 -5.73 -1.62 5.35
C GLU A 51 -7.00 -0.78 5.45
N GLN A 52 -6.92 0.50 5.13
CA GLN A 52 -8.08 1.40 5.17
C GLN A 52 -8.98 1.26 3.94
N SER A 53 -8.48 0.69 2.85
CA SER A 53 -9.24 0.58 1.61
C SER A 53 -10.26 -0.55 1.68
N ASN A 54 -11.52 -0.21 1.63
CA ASN A 54 -12.60 -1.21 1.62
C ASN A 54 -12.49 -2.12 0.39
N PHE A 55 -12.13 -1.54 -0.76
CA PHE A 55 -11.96 -2.31 -1.99
C PHE A 55 -10.88 -3.37 -1.84
N LEU A 56 -9.72 -2.99 -1.32
CA LEU A 56 -8.59 -3.92 -1.18
C LEU A 56 -8.83 -5.00 -0.13
N LYS A 57 -9.67 -4.72 0.86
CA LYS A 57 -10.01 -5.70 1.90
C LYS A 57 -11.06 -6.71 1.47
N GLY A 58 -11.58 -6.58 0.25
CA GLY A 58 -12.55 -7.51 -0.27
C GLY A 58 -14.00 -7.01 -0.32
N ASN A 59 -14.23 -5.76 0.06
CA ASN A 59 -15.56 -5.16 -0.01
C ASN A 59 -15.80 -4.61 -1.43
N ASN A 60 -15.94 -5.53 -2.37
CA ASN A 60 -16.16 -5.21 -3.77
C ASN A 60 -17.06 -6.29 -4.39
N ASN A 61 -17.56 -6.01 -5.59
CA ASN A 61 -18.49 -6.91 -6.27
C ASN A 61 -17.85 -8.21 -6.78
N ARG A 62 -16.53 -8.32 -6.72
CA ARG A 62 -15.79 -9.44 -7.29
C ARG A 62 -15.33 -10.44 -6.25
N ASN A 63 -15.60 -10.20 -4.97
CA ASN A 63 -15.10 -11.02 -3.85
C ASN A 63 -13.59 -11.21 -3.91
N TRP A 64 -12.88 -10.18 -4.38
CA TRP A 64 -11.42 -10.19 -4.51
C TRP A 64 -10.81 -9.33 -3.42
N SER A 65 -9.73 -9.81 -2.83
CA SER A 65 -8.96 -9.02 -1.87
C SER A 65 -7.49 -9.04 -2.24
N ALA A 66 -6.78 -8.00 -1.83
CA ALA A 66 -5.34 -7.91 -2.07
C ALA A 66 -4.58 -8.87 -1.16
N SER A 67 -3.32 -9.09 -1.48
CA SER A 67 -2.40 -9.88 -0.67
C SER A 67 -1.09 -9.11 -0.57
N PHE A 68 -0.17 -9.61 0.28
CA PHE A 68 1.16 -9.01 0.39
C PHE A 68 1.85 -8.92 -0.98
N ASP A 69 1.82 -10.02 -1.74
CA ASP A 69 2.47 -10.06 -3.04
C ASP A 69 1.86 -9.05 -4.01
N TRP A 70 0.54 -8.92 -3.99
CA TRP A 70 -0.16 -7.95 -4.83
C TRP A 70 0.22 -6.52 -4.45
N ILE A 71 0.23 -6.21 -3.15
CA ILE A 71 0.56 -4.89 -2.63
C ILE A 71 2.00 -4.51 -3.01
N MET A 72 2.92 -5.46 -2.90
CA MET A 72 4.34 -5.21 -3.16
C MET A 72 4.73 -5.21 -4.63
N THR A 73 3.80 -5.51 -5.53
CA THR A 73 4.03 -5.37 -6.98
C THR A 73 4.15 -3.88 -7.30
N ASP A 74 5.16 -3.51 -8.08
CA ASP A 74 5.49 -2.09 -8.31
C ASP A 74 4.30 -1.24 -8.75
N SER A 75 3.60 -1.65 -9.79
CA SER A 75 2.48 -0.87 -10.31
C SER A 75 1.36 -0.72 -9.28
N ASN A 76 1.08 -1.78 -8.52
CA ASN A 76 0.05 -1.76 -7.49
C ASN A 76 0.47 -0.90 -6.30
N PHE A 77 1.73 -1.02 -5.88
CA PHE A 77 2.30 -0.24 -4.80
C PHE A 77 2.16 1.26 -5.08
N VAL A 78 2.54 1.68 -6.27
CA VAL A 78 2.44 3.08 -6.69
C VAL A 78 0.99 3.56 -6.68
N LYS A 79 0.07 2.74 -7.19
CA LYS A 79 -1.35 3.10 -7.22
C LYS A 79 -1.92 3.28 -5.83
N ILE A 80 -1.53 2.42 -4.89
CA ILE A 80 -1.97 2.56 -3.50
C ILE A 80 -1.42 3.84 -2.90
N LEU A 81 -0.13 4.09 -3.09
CA LEU A 81 0.53 5.29 -2.58
C LEU A 81 -0.12 6.56 -3.14
N ASP A 82 -0.48 6.54 -4.42
CA ASP A 82 -1.14 7.66 -5.08
C ASP A 82 -2.59 7.86 -4.66
N GLY A 83 -3.16 6.91 -3.93
CA GLY A 83 -4.52 7.02 -3.44
C GLY A 83 -5.59 6.47 -4.36
N ASN A 84 -5.21 5.70 -5.39
CA ASN A 84 -6.18 5.15 -6.36
C ASN A 84 -7.17 4.18 -5.72
N TYR A 85 -6.80 3.58 -4.60
CA TYR A 85 -7.65 2.63 -3.88
C TYR A 85 -8.22 3.21 -2.59
N ASP A 86 -8.03 4.50 -2.36
CA ASP A 86 -8.64 5.17 -1.21
C ASP A 86 -10.16 5.08 -1.34
N ASN A 87 -10.83 4.97 -0.20
CA ASN A 87 -12.28 4.93 -0.19
C ASN A 87 -12.84 6.20 -0.83
N LYS A 88 -13.88 6.05 -1.65
CA LYS A 88 -14.52 7.21 -2.26
C LYS A 88 -15.14 8.07 -1.20
N SER A 89 -14.77 9.34 -1.21
CA SER A 89 -15.27 10.31 -0.25
C SER A 89 -16.21 11.29 -0.94
N LYS A 90 -16.77 12.20 -0.15
CA LYS A 90 -17.66 13.24 -0.68
C LYS A 90 -16.88 14.18 -1.60
N PRO A 91 -17.53 14.79 -2.61
CA PRO A 91 -16.84 15.63 -3.59
C PRO A 91 -15.95 16.71 -2.99
N HIS A 92 -16.39 17.37 -1.93
CA HIS A 92 -15.58 18.41 -1.29
C HIS A 92 -14.33 17.85 -0.60
N GLU A 93 -14.37 16.62 -0.15
CA GLU A 93 -13.20 15.94 0.41
C GLU A 93 -12.20 15.61 -0.69
N ASN A 94 -12.69 15.29 -1.88
CA ASN A 94 -11.84 15.07 -3.05
C ASN A 94 -11.08 16.35 -3.40
N ASP A 95 -11.72 17.52 -3.31
CA ASP A 95 -11.07 18.80 -3.56
C ASP A 95 -9.91 19.01 -2.56
N CYS A 96 -10.13 18.68 -1.30
CA CYS A 96 -9.08 18.75 -0.29
C CYS A 96 -7.91 17.83 -0.61
N ASN A 97 -8.20 16.64 -1.09
CA ASN A 97 -7.17 15.69 -1.48
C ASN A 97 -6.36 16.19 -2.67
N ILE A 98 -7.02 16.80 -3.65
CA ILE A 98 -6.36 17.38 -4.81
C ILE A 98 -5.36 18.46 -4.38
N LYS A 99 -5.76 19.35 -3.49
CA LYS A 99 -4.87 20.38 -2.95
C LYS A 99 -3.66 19.78 -2.25
N LYS A 100 -3.87 18.70 -1.53
CA LYS A 100 -2.80 17.98 -0.84
C LYS A 100 -1.78 17.44 -1.83
N TYR A 101 -2.23 16.87 -2.94
CA TYR A 101 -1.35 16.33 -3.97
C TYR A 101 -0.64 17.44 -4.75
N GLU A 102 -1.29 18.55 -5.02
CA GLU A 102 -0.67 19.69 -5.65
C GLU A 102 0.53 20.18 -4.85
N LYS A 103 0.41 20.19 -3.53
CA LYS A 103 1.49 20.58 -2.64
C LYS A 103 2.70 19.64 -2.80
N PHE A 104 2.46 18.34 -2.98
CA PHE A 104 3.52 17.38 -3.23
C PHE A 104 4.18 17.62 -4.58
N ILE A 105 3.38 17.87 -5.62
CA ILE A 105 3.88 18.09 -6.96
C ILE A 105 4.76 19.34 -7.02
N ASN A 106 4.38 20.38 -6.31
CA ASN A 106 5.12 21.64 -6.30
C ASN A 106 6.47 21.55 -5.60
N ASN A 107 6.72 20.47 -4.86
CA ASN A 107 7.99 20.25 -4.17
C ASN A 107 9.00 19.47 -5.00
N PHE A 108 8.64 19.05 -6.20
CA PHE A 108 9.56 18.34 -7.09
C PHE A 108 10.31 19.26 -8.05
#